data_3f7f94258a7410db1528853d95f9d892
#
_entry.id   3f7f94258a7410db1528853d95f9d892
#
_cell.length_a   1.000
_cell.length_b   1.000
_cell.length_c   1.000
_cell.angle_alpha   90.00
_cell.angle_beta   90.00
_cell.angle_gamma   90.00
#
_symmetry.space_group_name_H-M   'P 1'
#
loop_
_entity.id
_entity.type
_entity.pdbx_description
1 polymer ?
#
loop_
_entity_poly.entity_id
_entity_poly.type
_entity_poly.pdbx_seq_one_letter_code
_entity_poly.pdbx_strand_id
1 'polypeptide(L)'
;MSAIRAEAADMFNLGGSIENVQGMAAMAEAAGMPVWLQVVGLGLGISGAFGTHVHSTIRNATVPSDSLHFTRVTDLVGGQLTPKNGLVTVPTKPGLGVELDRVALEKFKIN
;
A
#
# COMPACT_ATOMS: atom_id res chain seq x y z
N MET A 1 20.40 -3.99 5.32
CA MET A 1 21.34 -4.90 6.04
C MET A 1 22.13 -4.20 7.13
N SER A 2 22.75 -3.02 6.91
CA SER A 2 23.51 -2.30 7.95
C SER A 2 22.67 -1.94 9.20
N ALA A 3 21.46 -1.42 9.00
CA ALA A 3 20.56 -1.07 10.11
C ALA A 3 20.15 -2.28 10.96
N ILE A 4 19.90 -3.45 10.32
CA ILE A 4 19.60 -4.69 11.03
C ILE A 4 20.80 -5.13 11.88
N ARG A 5 22.00 -5.12 11.30
CA ARG A 5 23.23 -5.51 12.01
C ARG A 5 23.59 -4.57 13.17
N ALA A 6 23.21 -3.30 13.05
CA ALA A 6 23.46 -2.29 14.07
C ALA A 6 22.35 -2.22 15.13
N GLU A 7 21.31 -3.06 15.00
CA GLU A 7 20.11 -3.02 15.87
C GLU A 7 19.53 -1.60 16.02
N ALA A 8 19.54 -0.86 14.88
CA ALA A 8 19.24 0.57 14.87
C ALA A 8 17.73 0.88 14.82
N ALA A 9 16.87 -0.14 14.67
CA ALA A 9 15.44 0.02 14.56
C ALA A 9 14.72 -1.28 14.97
N ASP A 10 13.50 -1.15 15.49
CA ASP A 10 12.63 -2.27 15.87
C ASP A 10 11.68 -2.68 14.73
N MET A 11 11.51 -1.82 13.73
CA MET A 11 10.68 -2.05 12.54
C MET A 11 11.14 -1.19 11.38
N PHE A 12 10.68 -1.51 10.18
CA PHE A 12 10.96 -0.69 8.99
C PHE A 12 9.68 -0.20 8.32
N ASN A 13 9.73 1.06 7.86
CA ASN A 13 8.80 1.58 6.87
C ASN A 13 9.39 1.30 5.47
N LEU A 14 8.63 0.59 4.64
CA LEU A 14 9.05 0.20 3.31
C LEU A 14 8.20 0.89 2.24
N GLY A 15 8.86 1.38 1.20
CA GLY A 15 8.23 1.96 0.02
C GLY A 15 9.12 1.81 -1.21
N GLY A 16 8.62 2.23 -2.36
CA GLY A 16 9.32 2.16 -3.63
C GLY A 16 8.79 1.09 -4.58
N SER A 17 9.66 0.50 -5.43
CA SER A 17 9.23 -0.55 -6.35
C SER A 17 8.86 -1.84 -5.63
N ILE A 18 8.02 -2.67 -6.26
CA ILE A 18 7.58 -3.94 -5.68
C ILE A 18 8.75 -4.86 -5.35
N GLU A 19 9.74 -4.94 -6.24
CA GLU A 19 10.92 -5.79 -6.06
C GLU A 19 11.71 -5.36 -4.82
N ASN A 20 11.90 -4.05 -4.65
CA ASN A 20 12.59 -3.49 -3.50
C ASN A 20 11.82 -3.76 -2.21
N VAL A 21 10.51 -3.51 -2.21
CA VAL A 21 9.66 -3.73 -1.04
C VAL A 21 9.66 -5.20 -0.63
N GLN A 22 9.47 -6.12 -1.58
CA GLN A 22 9.49 -7.56 -1.30
C GLN A 22 10.86 -8.04 -0.81
N GLY A 23 11.95 -7.59 -1.45
CA GLY A 23 13.31 -7.95 -1.02
C GLY A 23 13.64 -7.42 0.37
N MET A 24 13.30 -6.16 0.67
CA MET A 24 13.52 -5.59 2.01
C MET A 24 12.65 -6.26 3.08
N ALA A 25 11.38 -6.56 2.75
CA ALA A 25 10.48 -7.26 3.67
C ALA A 25 10.99 -8.66 4.00
N ALA A 26 11.49 -9.41 3.02
CA ALA A 26 12.08 -10.73 3.22
C ALA A 26 13.34 -10.67 4.12
N MET A 27 14.19 -9.65 3.93
CA MET A 27 15.35 -9.45 4.82
C MET A 27 14.95 -9.09 6.25
N ALA A 28 13.91 -8.26 6.41
CA ALA A 28 13.38 -7.93 7.72
C ALA A 28 12.70 -9.14 8.38
N GLU A 29 11.96 -9.94 7.62
CA GLU A 29 11.33 -11.18 8.11
C GLU A 29 12.38 -12.17 8.62
N ALA A 30 13.47 -12.37 7.87
CA ALA A 30 14.56 -13.22 8.28
C ALA A 30 15.26 -12.76 9.58
N ALA A 31 15.17 -11.46 9.90
CA ALA A 31 15.66 -10.86 11.14
C ALA A 31 14.59 -10.81 12.25
N GLY A 32 13.39 -11.37 12.01
CA GLY A 32 12.28 -11.32 12.98
C GLY A 32 11.65 -9.93 13.14
N MET A 33 11.87 -9.02 12.19
CA MET A 33 11.42 -7.63 12.29
C MET A 33 10.12 -7.40 11.54
N PRO A 34 9.12 -6.73 12.16
CA PRO A 34 7.92 -6.31 11.47
C PRO A 34 8.20 -5.13 10.53
N VAL A 35 7.33 -5.00 9.53
CA VAL A 35 7.36 -3.87 8.60
C VAL A 35 5.99 -3.24 8.46
N TRP A 36 5.94 -2.00 7.99
CA TRP A 36 4.74 -1.37 7.47
C TRP A 36 5.03 -0.73 6.10
N LEU A 37 4.01 -0.59 5.28
CA LEU A 37 4.16 -0.13 3.91
C LEU A 37 3.54 1.24 3.73
N GLN A 38 4.33 2.16 3.21
CA GLN A 38 3.88 3.51 2.85
C GLN A 38 3.13 3.58 1.51
N VAL A 39 2.69 2.44 0.98
CA VAL A 39 2.18 2.36 -0.40
C VAL A 39 0.69 2.66 -0.48
N VAL A 40 -0.06 2.32 0.56
CA VAL A 40 -1.54 2.26 0.50
C VAL A 40 -2.20 3.63 0.62
N GLY A 41 -1.51 4.63 1.12
CA GLY A 41 -2.10 5.95 1.36
C GLY A 41 -1.78 7.02 0.34
N LEU A 42 -0.72 6.86 -0.42
CA LEU A 42 -0.22 7.91 -1.32
C LEU A 42 -0.77 7.79 -2.75
N GLY A 43 -1.17 6.60 -3.17
CA GLY A 43 -1.71 6.36 -4.50
C GLY A 43 -3.23 6.55 -4.56
N LEU A 44 -3.69 7.19 -5.63
CA LEU A 44 -5.12 7.20 -5.98
C LEU A 44 -5.44 5.95 -6.81
N GLY A 45 -6.63 5.40 -6.59
CA GLY A 45 -7.22 4.39 -7.45
C GLY A 45 -6.30 3.21 -7.77
N ILE A 46 -5.70 3.22 -8.95
CA ILE A 46 -4.86 2.13 -9.45
C ILE A 46 -3.67 1.85 -8.54
N SER A 47 -2.93 2.88 -8.14
CA SER A 47 -1.77 2.71 -7.26
C SER A 47 -2.17 2.21 -5.87
N GLY A 48 -3.32 2.66 -5.36
CA GLY A 48 -3.88 2.17 -4.10
C GLY A 48 -4.26 0.68 -4.17
N ALA A 49 -4.92 0.26 -5.26
CA ALA A 49 -5.26 -1.14 -5.48
C ALA A 49 -3.99 -2.01 -5.57
N PHE A 50 -3.01 -1.57 -6.37
CA PHE A 50 -1.73 -2.26 -6.49
C PHE A 50 -1.03 -2.40 -5.13
N GLY A 51 -0.91 -1.29 -4.37
CA GLY A 51 -0.30 -1.31 -3.04
C GLY A 51 -1.03 -2.25 -2.06
N THR A 52 -2.36 -2.31 -2.11
CA THR A 52 -3.16 -3.22 -1.30
C THR A 52 -2.84 -4.69 -1.61
N HIS A 53 -2.69 -5.05 -2.90
CA HIS A 53 -2.26 -6.39 -3.31
C HIS A 53 -0.84 -6.69 -2.83
N VAL A 54 0.11 -5.77 -3.01
CA VAL A 54 1.50 -5.96 -2.54
C VAL A 54 1.52 -6.19 -1.03
N HIS A 55 0.80 -5.36 -0.26
CA HIS A 55 0.72 -5.48 1.20
C HIS A 55 0.21 -6.87 1.62
N SER A 56 -0.83 -7.37 0.96
CA SER A 56 -1.41 -8.68 1.27
C SER A 56 -0.46 -9.88 1.06
N THR A 57 0.63 -9.69 0.33
CA THR A 57 1.64 -10.74 0.07
C THR A 57 2.81 -10.73 1.06
N ILE A 58 2.90 -9.73 1.93
CA ILE A 58 4.04 -9.55 2.85
C ILE A 58 3.64 -9.98 4.25
N ARG A 59 4.13 -11.13 4.69
CA ARG A 59 3.72 -11.79 5.93
C ARG A 59 4.07 -11.01 7.20
N ASN A 60 5.22 -10.35 7.21
CA ASN A 60 5.68 -9.53 8.34
C ASN A 60 5.22 -8.06 8.27
N ALA A 61 4.33 -7.69 7.32
CA ALA A 61 3.64 -6.41 7.31
C ALA A 61 2.50 -6.40 8.35
N THR A 62 2.87 -6.46 9.62
CA THR A 62 1.95 -6.58 10.75
C THR A 62 1.67 -5.27 11.46
N VAL A 63 2.39 -4.22 11.09
CA VAL A 63 2.17 -2.87 11.59
C VAL A 63 1.18 -2.15 10.66
N PRO A 64 0.13 -1.51 11.19
CA PRO A 64 -0.84 -0.79 10.36
C PRO A 64 -0.17 0.27 9.49
N SER A 65 -0.51 0.28 8.20
CA SER A 65 -0.04 1.30 7.26
C SER A 65 -0.82 2.60 7.44
N ASP A 66 -0.17 3.71 7.13
CA ASP A 66 -0.84 5.00 7.03
C ASP A 66 -1.79 5.05 5.82
N SER A 67 -2.76 5.94 5.88
CA SER A 67 -3.67 6.19 4.76
C SER A 67 -4.00 7.66 4.66
N LEU A 68 -3.83 8.21 3.46
CA LEU A 68 -4.27 9.56 3.11
C LEU A 68 -5.63 9.56 2.39
N HIS A 69 -6.36 8.44 2.43
CA HIS A 69 -7.65 8.30 1.73
C HIS A 69 -8.62 9.43 2.10
N PHE A 70 -8.73 9.76 3.38
CA PHE A 70 -9.67 10.78 3.89
C PHE A 70 -9.26 12.22 3.56
N THR A 71 -8.06 12.43 3.03
CA THR A 71 -7.58 13.76 2.57
C THR A 71 -7.89 14.02 1.10
N ARG A 72 -8.46 13.05 0.39
CA ARG A 72 -8.73 13.10 -1.04
C ARG A 72 -10.19 13.37 -1.35
N VAL A 73 -10.44 14.13 -2.40
CA VAL A 73 -11.80 14.42 -2.90
C VAL A 73 -12.39 13.18 -3.60
N THR A 74 -11.53 12.40 -4.24
CA THR A 74 -11.88 11.15 -4.91
C THR A 74 -10.67 10.21 -4.94
N ASP A 75 -10.93 8.92 -5.02
CA ASP A 75 -9.93 7.88 -5.21
C ASP A 75 -9.84 7.38 -6.66
N LEU A 76 -10.63 7.94 -7.57
CA LEU A 76 -10.75 7.57 -8.98
C LEU A 76 -11.24 6.13 -9.25
N VAL A 77 -11.66 5.42 -8.22
CA VAL A 77 -12.22 4.05 -8.32
C VAL A 77 -13.55 3.91 -7.57
N GLY A 78 -14.26 5.03 -7.39
CA GLY A 78 -15.62 5.04 -6.82
C GLY A 78 -15.71 4.54 -5.38
N GLY A 79 -14.68 4.77 -4.56
CA GLY A 79 -14.67 4.40 -3.14
C GLY A 79 -14.45 2.91 -2.88
N GLN A 80 -14.05 2.12 -3.89
CA GLN A 80 -13.86 0.66 -3.74
C GLN A 80 -12.76 0.30 -2.72
N LEU A 81 -11.81 1.22 -2.50
CA LEU A 81 -10.70 1.06 -1.55
C LEU A 81 -10.88 1.87 -0.26
N THR A 82 -12.09 2.36 0.01
CA THR A 82 -12.36 3.14 1.23
C THR A 82 -12.13 2.27 2.47
N PRO A 83 -11.26 2.71 3.40
CA PRO A 83 -11.05 1.98 4.64
C PRO A 83 -12.35 1.90 5.48
N LYS A 84 -12.64 0.72 5.99
CA LYS A 84 -13.78 0.46 6.90
C LYS A 84 -13.26 -0.17 8.19
N ASN A 85 -13.53 0.46 9.31
CA ASN A 85 -13.05 0.00 10.62
C ASN A 85 -11.54 -0.25 10.66
N GLY A 86 -10.76 0.62 10.01
CA GLY A 86 -9.30 0.49 9.94
C GLY A 86 -8.77 -0.56 8.95
N LEU A 87 -9.63 -1.17 8.14
CA LEU A 87 -9.27 -2.22 7.19
C LEU A 87 -9.61 -1.82 5.75
N VAL A 88 -8.74 -2.18 4.81
CA VAL A 88 -9.01 -2.15 3.37
C VAL A 88 -9.13 -3.58 2.87
N THR A 89 -10.25 -3.88 2.19
CA THR A 89 -10.44 -5.21 1.60
C THR A 89 -9.64 -5.32 0.31
N VAL A 90 -8.87 -6.39 0.18
CA VAL A 90 -8.14 -6.70 -1.07
C VAL A 90 -9.16 -7.02 -2.16
N PRO A 91 -9.13 -6.30 -3.32
CA PRO A 91 -10.04 -6.61 -4.42
C PRO A 91 -9.80 -8.02 -4.99
N THR A 92 -10.86 -8.71 -5.39
CA THR A 92 -10.77 -10.11 -5.87
C THR A 92 -11.16 -10.30 -7.33
N LYS A 93 -11.62 -9.26 -8.02
CA LYS A 93 -11.91 -9.31 -9.46
C LYS A 93 -10.62 -9.42 -10.27
N PRO A 94 -10.67 -9.86 -11.54
CA PRO A 94 -9.51 -9.93 -12.44
C PRO A 94 -8.73 -8.61 -12.54
N GLY A 95 -7.43 -8.69 -12.77
CA GLY A 95 -6.52 -7.56 -12.78
C GLY A 95 -6.30 -7.01 -11.36
N LEU A 96 -6.34 -5.71 -11.20
CA LEU A 96 -6.28 -5.06 -9.87
C LEU A 96 -7.62 -5.10 -9.13
N GLY A 97 -8.66 -5.64 -9.75
CA GLY A 97 -9.96 -5.82 -9.14
C GLY A 97 -10.76 -4.54 -8.91
N VAL A 98 -10.33 -3.41 -9.44
CA VAL A 98 -11.01 -2.12 -9.36
C VAL A 98 -11.39 -1.59 -10.75
N GLU A 99 -12.41 -0.77 -10.81
CA GLU A 99 -12.87 -0.11 -12.03
C GLU A 99 -12.65 1.39 -11.92
N LEU A 100 -12.12 2.01 -12.99
CA LEU A 100 -11.87 3.44 -13.05
C LEU A 100 -13.18 4.23 -13.13
N ASP A 101 -13.34 5.21 -12.25
CA ASP A 101 -14.35 6.26 -12.39
C ASP A 101 -13.90 7.26 -13.47
N ARG A 102 -14.38 7.03 -14.70
CA ARG A 102 -14.01 7.85 -15.86
C ARG A 102 -14.54 9.27 -15.76
N VAL A 103 -15.65 9.49 -15.06
CA VAL A 103 -16.22 10.84 -14.85
C VAL A 103 -15.31 11.63 -13.91
N ALA A 104 -14.90 11.03 -12.81
CA ALA A 104 -13.94 11.64 -11.90
C ALA A 104 -12.59 11.87 -12.57
N LEU A 105 -12.11 10.91 -13.39
CA LEU A 105 -10.86 11.04 -14.12
C LEU A 105 -10.85 12.27 -15.05
N GLU A 106 -11.88 12.45 -15.86
CA GLU A 106 -11.97 13.61 -16.75
C GLU A 106 -12.10 14.94 -15.97
N LYS A 107 -12.84 14.93 -14.86
CA LYS A 107 -13.01 16.12 -14.01
C LYS A 107 -11.69 16.61 -13.40
N PHE A 108 -10.79 15.69 -13.04
CA PHE A 108 -9.52 16.02 -12.36
C PHE A 108 -8.29 15.90 -13.27
N LYS A 109 -8.49 15.72 -14.57
CA LYS A 109 -7.43 15.71 -15.55
C LYS A 109 -6.74 17.09 -15.61
N ILE A 110 -5.42 17.08 -15.53
CA ILE A 110 -4.59 18.27 -15.70
C ILE A 110 -4.18 18.34 -17.18
N ASN A 111 -4.41 19.48 -17.83
CA ASN A 111 -3.99 19.73 -19.22
C ASN A 111 -2.51 20.13 -19.25
#